data_8e51f9ec764531e846c5d173281cda9d
#
_entry.id   8e51f9ec764531e846c5d173281cda9d
#
_cell.length_a   1.000
_cell.length_b   1.000
_cell.length_c   1.000
_cell.angle_alpha   90.00
_cell.angle_beta   90.00
_cell.angle_gamma   90.00
#
_symmetry.space_group_name_H-M   'P 1'
#
loop_
_entity.id
_entity.type
_entity.pdbx_description
1 polymer ?
#
loop_
_entity_poly.entity_id
_entity_poly.type
_entity_poly.pdbx_seq_one_letter_code
_entity_poly.pdbx_strand_id
1 'polypeptide(L)'
;MCGLVGVVTSDDVGVCLYDTLTVLQHRGQDAAGIMTCDNRKLNLRKDNGLVKDVFSTRHMRRLTGQMGIGHVRYPTAGGSSPALAQPFYVNSPYGISLAHNGNLTNSSELSRELFKEDLRHMNTDSDSEVLLNVFAHELRLQGKIVPKADDIFAAVAEVNKRCLLSTSDSADVHTLLV
;
A
#
# COMPACT_ATOMS: atom_id res chain seq x y z
N MET A 1 3.51 16.35 -1.57
CA MET A 1 4.10 15.11 -0.98
C MET A 1 3.00 14.35 -0.28
N CYS A 2 2.91 13.06 -0.45
CA CYS A 2 1.89 12.23 0.17
C CYS A 2 2.10 12.06 1.69
N GLY A 3 1.04 11.67 2.42
CA GLY A 3 1.10 11.28 3.84
C GLY A 3 0.84 9.79 3.99
N LEU A 4 1.60 9.12 4.84
CA LEU A 4 1.55 7.69 5.09
C LEU A 4 1.56 7.42 6.59
N VAL A 5 0.79 6.44 7.04
CA VAL A 5 0.75 6.00 8.43
C VAL A 5 0.55 4.49 8.50
N GLY A 6 1.25 3.82 9.41
CA GLY A 6 1.02 2.44 9.81
C GLY A 6 0.84 2.36 11.31
N VAL A 7 -0.14 1.57 11.76
CA VAL A 7 -0.46 1.40 13.18
C VAL A 7 -0.66 -0.07 13.52
N VAL A 8 -0.09 -0.51 14.63
CA VAL A 8 -0.32 -1.81 15.26
C VAL A 8 -0.59 -1.56 16.75
N THR A 9 -1.69 -2.08 17.27
CA THR A 9 -2.10 -1.88 18.68
C THR A 9 -2.93 -3.08 19.17
N SER A 10 -3.30 -3.07 20.45
CA SER A 10 -4.22 -4.06 21.03
C SER A 10 -5.70 -3.76 20.76
N ASP A 11 -6.01 -2.54 20.31
CA ASP A 11 -7.37 -2.06 20.07
C ASP A 11 -7.63 -1.83 18.58
N ASP A 12 -8.87 -1.47 18.21
CA ASP A 12 -9.21 -1.12 16.83
C ASP A 12 -8.46 0.13 16.34
N VAL A 13 -7.71 -0.02 15.25
CA VAL A 13 -6.87 1.05 14.67
C VAL A 13 -7.64 2.04 13.78
N GLY A 14 -8.87 1.74 13.39
CA GLY A 14 -9.60 2.51 12.37
C GLY A 14 -9.71 4.00 12.71
N VAL A 15 -10.09 4.34 13.95
CA VAL A 15 -10.20 5.74 14.40
C VAL A 15 -8.83 6.41 14.47
N CYS A 16 -7.82 5.72 15.00
CA CYS A 16 -6.45 6.24 15.06
C CYS A 16 -5.91 6.57 13.66
N LEU A 17 -6.14 5.69 12.67
CA LEU A 17 -5.76 5.92 11.28
C LEU A 17 -6.49 7.13 10.68
N TYR A 18 -7.80 7.24 10.91
CA TYR A 18 -8.60 8.37 10.44
C TYR A 18 -8.09 9.70 11.01
N ASP A 19 -7.88 9.78 12.31
CA ASP A 19 -7.41 10.99 12.99
C ASP A 19 -6.00 11.37 12.51
N THR A 20 -5.10 10.38 12.38
CA THR A 20 -3.74 10.60 11.88
C THR A 20 -3.74 11.09 10.43
N LEU A 21 -4.57 10.50 9.55
CA LEU A 21 -4.70 10.97 8.16
C LEU A 21 -5.31 12.37 8.09
N THR A 22 -6.21 12.72 9.01
CA THR A 22 -6.77 14.09 9.09
C THR A 22 -5.67 15.09 9.44
N VAL A 23 -4.76 14.76 10.34
CA VAL A 23 -3.58 15.60 10.64
C VAL A 23 -2.64 15.68 9.44
N LEU A 24 -2.44 14.56 8.72
CA LEU A 24 -1.59 14.48 7.53
C LEU A 24 -2.24 15.06 6.26
N GLN A 25 -3.50 15.50 6.32
CA GLN A 25 -4.26 15.97 5.16
C GLN A 25 -3.56 17.10 4.37
N HIS A 26 -2.76 17.94 5.04
CA HIS A 26 -1.98 19.00 4.39
C HIS A 26 -0.93 18.45 3.40
N ARG A 27 -0.56 17.17 3.51
CA ARG A 27 0.39 16.51 2.62
C ARG A 27 -0.26 15.93 1.35
N GLY A 28 -1.59 15.68 1.37
CA GLY A 28 -2.28 15.11 0.21
C GLY A 28 -3.78 15.34 0.30
N GLN A 29 -4.38 15.89 -0.79
CA GLN A 29 -5.79 16.28 -0.84
C GLN A 29 -6.54 15.68 -2.04
N ASP A 30 -5.88 14.84 -2.83
CA ASP A 30 -6.45 14.23 -4.03
C ASP A 30 -7.24 12.96 -3.74
N ALA A 31 -6.70 12.10 -2.89
CA ALA A 31 -7.32 10.85 -2.51
C ALA A 31 -6.90 10.43 -1.10
N ALA A 32 -7.72 9.62 -0.44
CA ALA A 32 -7.42 9.02 0.85
C ALA A 32 -7.81 7.54 0.86
N GLY A 33 -7.08 6.73 1.64
CA GLY A 33 -7.38 5.32 1.81
C GLY A 33 -6.89 4.79 3.14
N ILE A 34 -7.65 3.84 3.69
CA ILE A 34 -7.33 3.08 4.89
C ILE A 34 -7.56 1.60 4.59
N MET A 35 -6.61 0.77 4.99
CA MET A 35 -6.79 -0.67 5.09
C MET A 35 -6.49 -1.11 6.52
N THR A 36 -7.36 -1.95 7.06
CA THR A 36 -7.17 -2.59 8.37
C THR A 36 -7.18 -4.11 8.24
N CYS A 37 -6.57 -4.80 9.19
CA CYS A 37 -6.59 -6.26 9.27
C CYS A 37 -7.22 -6.70 10.58
N ASP A 38 -8.31 -7.47 10.48
CA ASP A 38 -9.03 -8.09 11.57
C ASP A 38 -9.07 -9.61 11.38
N ASN A 39 -8.39 -10.36 12.25
CA ASN A 39 -8.38 -11.83 12.19
C ASN A 39 -8.10 -12.38 10.78
N ARG A 40 -7.07 -11.88 10.10
CA ARG A 40 -6.66 -12.20 8.71
C ARG A 40 -7.62 -11.70 7.63
N LYS A 41 -8.64 -10.95 7.98
CA LYS A 41 -9.52 -10.28 7.03
C LYS A 41 -9.07 -8.85 6.81
N LEU A 42 -8.80 -8.51 5.57
CA LEU A 42 -8.46 -7.15 5.18
C LEU A 42 -9.72 -6.35 4.84
N ASN A 43 -9.87 -5.19 5.46
CA ASN A 43 -10.96 -4.26 5.20
C ASN A 43 -10.38 -3.00 4.56
N LEU A 44 -10.75 -2.73 3.32
CA LEU A 44 -10.26 -1.59 2.54
C LEU A 44 -11.37 -0.58 2.25
N ARG A 45 -11.09 0.69 2.49
CA ARG A 45 -11.82 1.81 1.93
C ARG A 45 -10.85 2.83 1.38
N LYS A 46 -11.01 3.21 0.12
CA LYS A 46 -10.25 4.29 -0.54
C LYS A 46 -11.11 4.97 -1.59
N ASP A 47 -10.87 6.25 -1.81
CA ASP A 47 -11.55 7.03 -2.84
C ASP A 47 -10.82 8.35 -3.08
N ASN A 48 -11.22 9.09 -4.11
CA ASN A 48 -10.80 10.48 -4.31
C ASN A 48 -11.50 11.40 -3.30
N GLY A 49 -10.80 12.41 -2.85
CA GLY A 49 -11.28 13.44 -1.94
C GLY A 49 -10.52 13.51 -0.62
N LEU A 50 -10.97 14.41 0.24
CA LEU A 50 -10.40 14.60 1.58
C LEU A 50 -10.80 13.45 2.50
N VAL A 51 -10.03 13.23 3.56
CA VAL A 51 -10.30 12.17 4.56
C VAL A 51 -11.75 12.20 5.04
N LYS A 52 -12.26 13.38 5.40
CA LYS A 52 -13.67 13.55 5.86
C LYS A 52 -14.72 13.17 4.81
N ASP A 53 -14.38 13.28 3.52
CA ASP A 53 -15.32 13.01 2.41
C ASP A 53 -15.29 11.52 2.04
N VAL A 54 -14.13 10.88 2.14
CA VAL A 54 -13.93 9.46 1.83
C VAL A 54 -14.49 8.54 2.93
N PHE A 55 -14.34 8.94 4.21
CA PHE A 55 -14.69 8.10 5.35
C PHE A 55 -15.92 8.62 6.10
N SER A 56 -17.09 8.12 5.73
CA SER A 56 -18.31 8.29 6.50
C SER A 56 -18.35 7.34 7.71
N THR A 57 -19.22 7.61 8.68
CA THR A 57 -19.46 6.72 9.84
C THR A 57 -19.72 5.26 9.43
N ARG A 58 -20.44 5.04 8.32
CA ARG A 58 -20.70 3.69 7.77
C ARG A 58 -19.39 3.00 7.35
N HIS A 59 -18.47 3.74 6.77
CA HIS A 59 -17.18 3.19 6.35
C HIS A 59 -16.30 2.88 7.56
N MET A 60 -16.24 3.79 8.54
CA MET A 60 -15.43 3.62 9.75
C MET A 60 -15.85 2.39 10.56
N ARG A 61 -17.13 2.07 10.63
CA ARG A 61 -17.64 0.85 11.31
C ARG A 61 -17.15 -0.47 10.69
N ARG A 62 -16.60 -0.44 9.48
CA ARG A 62 -16.07 -1.62 8.76
C ARG A 62 -14.56 -1.73 8.83
N LEU A 63 -13.89 -0.65 9.23
CA LEU A 63 -12.44 -0.59 9.33
C LEU A 63 -12.01 -1.02 10.74
N THR A 64 -12.36 -2.26 11.09
CA THR A 64 -11.99 -2.92 12.36
C THR A 64 -10.66 -3.64 12.24
N GLY A 65 -10.02 -3.91 13.36
CA GLY A 65 -8.79 -4.68 13.47
C GLY A 65 -7.67 -3.97 14.19
N GLN A 66 -6.66 -4.73 14.57
CA GLN A 66 -5.56 -4.29 15.45
C GLN A 66 -4.32 -3.80 14.68
N MET A 67 -4.33 -3.90 13.37
CA MET A 67 -3.28 -3.34 12.52
C MET A 67 -3.88 -2.73 11.27
N GLY A 68 -3.22 -1.72 10.73
CA GLY A 68 -3.67 -1.10 9.50
C GLY A 68 -2.70 -0.05 8.98
N ILE A 69 -2.93 0.34 7.74
CA ILE A 69 -2.19 1.38 7.04
C ILE A 69 -3.14 2.40 6.44
N GLY A 70 -2.70 3.64 6.39
CA GLY A 70 -3.44 4.74 5.81
C GLY A 70 -2.57 5.62 4.93
N HIS A 71 -3.19 6.22 3.92
CA HIS A 71 -2.49 7.06 2.95
C HIS A 71 -3.36 8.24 2.52
N VAL A 72 -2.76 9.43 2.40
CA VAL A 72 -3.32 10.60 1.70
C VAL A 72 -2.43 10.95 0.53
N ARG A 73 -3.02 11.01 -0.67
CA ARG A 73 -2.32 11.20 -1.94
C ARG A 73 -2.27 12.68 -2.30
N TYR A 74 -1.09 13.13 -2.70
CA TYR A 74 -0.92 14.38 -3.42
C TYR A 74 -1.08 14.11 -4.93
N PRO A 75 -1.78 14.97 -5.69
CA PRO A 75 -1.96 14.75 -7.12
C PRO A 75 -0.60 14.75 -7.85
N THR A 76 -0.38 13.70 -8.63
CA THR A 76 0.74 13.56 -9.56
C THR A 76 0.23 13.64 -10.99
N ALA A 77 1.12 13.77 -11.96
CA ALA A 77 0.78 13.93 -13.39
C ALA A 77 -0.06 12.77 -14.00
N GLY A 78 -0.31 11.69 -13.26
CA GLY A 78 -0.99 10.48 -13.72
C GLY A 78 -2.53 10.48 -13.64
N GLY A 79 -3.18 11.62 -13.40
CA GLY A 79 -4.65 11.71 -13.32
C GLY A 79 -5.25 11.40 -11.93
N SER A 80 -6.55 11.63 -11.79
CA SER A 80 -7.32 11.51 -10.53
C SER A 80 -8.36 10.38 -10.67
N SER A 81 -7.90 9.13 -10.64
CA SER A 81 -8.78 7.96 -10.59
C SER A 81 -8.80 7.36 -9.17
N PRO A 82 -9.95 6.96 -8.62
CA PRO A 82 -10.03 6.22 -7.36
C PRO A 82 -9.21 4.93 -7.35
N ALA A 83 -8.96 4.33 -8.52
CA ALA A 83 -8.09 3.16 -8.65
C ALA A 83 -6.65 3.44 -8.23
N LEU A 84 -6.17 4.68 -8.42
CA LEU A 84 -4.83 5.13 -8.06
C LEU A 84 -4.68 5.51 -6.59
N ALA A 85 -5.79 5.60 -5.84
CA ALA A 85 -5.73 5.81 -4.40
C ALA A 85 -5.04 4.62 -3.72
N GLN A 86 -4.25 4.91 -2.69
CA GLN A 86 -3.57 3.89 -1.88
C GLN A 86 -4.30 3.69 -0.54
N PRO A 87 -4.12 2.53 0.13
CA PRO A 87 -3.20 1.43 -0.18
C PRO A 87 -3.63 0.56 -1.38
N PHE A 88 -2.65 -0.08 -2.00
CA PHE A 88 -2.87 -1.18 -2.94
C PHE A 88 -2.95 -2.52 -2.21
N TYR A 89 -3.57 -3.51 -2.86
CA TYR A 89 -3.80 -4.84 -2.29
C TYR A 89 -3.67 -5.94 -3.34
N VAL A 90 -3.03 -7.04 -2.94
CA VAL A 90 -3.02 -8.32 -3.68
C VAL A 90 -3.40 -9.46 -2.74
N ASN A 91 -4.00 -10.51 -3.27
CA ASN A 91 -4.45 -11.69 -2.51
C ASN A 91 -3.63 -12.95 -2.78
N SER A 92 -2.58 -12.85 -3.59
CA SER A 92 -1.72 -13.99 -3.92
C SER A 92 -0.23 -13.57 -3.89
N PRO A 93 0.65 -14.38 -3.25
CA PRO A 93 0.41 -15.66 -2.55
C PRO A 93 -0.28 -15.51 -1.19
N TYR A 94 -0.29 -14.29 -0.63
CA TYR A 94 -0.90 -13.93 0.65
C TYR A 94 -1.75 -12.66 0.47
N GLY A 95 -2.57 -12.32 1.47
CA GLY A 95 -3.20 -11.01 1.55
C GLY A 95 -2.16 -9.96 1.93
N ILE A 96 -1.69 -9.20 0.94
CA ILE A 96 -0.66 -8.18 1.15
C ILE A 96 -1.21 -6.81 0.77
N SER A 97 -0.95 -5.82 1.60
CA SER A 97 -1.23 -4.44 1.29
C SER A 97 0.01 -3.57 1.43
N LEU A 98 0.12 -2.59 0.55
CA LEU A 98 1.24 -1.66 0.51
C LEU A 98 0.74 -0.24 0.27
N ALA A 99 1.35 0.69 1.00
CA ALA A 99 1.31 2.12 0.67
C ALA A 99 2.75 2.64 0.54
N HIS A 100 2.98 3.49 -0.46
CA HIS A 100 4.31 3.92 -0.87
C HIS A 100 4.33 5.41 -1.17
N ASN A 101 5.31 6.11 -0.64
CA ASN A 101 5.66 7.48 -0.97
C ASN A 101 7.02 7.48 -1.64
N GLY A 102 7.07 7.49 -2.94
CA GLY A 102 8.28 7.45 -3.75
C GLY A 102 7.94 7.35 -5.22
N ASN A 103 8.95 7.12 -6.04
CA ASN A 103 8.79 6.91 -7.47
C ASN A 103 9.71 5.79 -7.95
N LEU A 104 9.11 4.77 -8.57
CA LEU A 104 9.82 3.62 -9.13
C LEU A 104 10.14 3.88 -10.60
N THR A 105 11.42 4.11 -10.91
CA THR A 105 11.86 4.54 -12.25
C THR A 105 11.83 3.42 -13.30
N ASN A 106 11.94 2.15 -12.89
CA ASN A 106 11.90 0.98 -13.77
C ASN A 106 10.58 0.20 -13.72
N SER A 107 9.48 0.85 -13.32
CA SER A 107 8.16 0.21 -13.17
C SER A 107 7.68 -0.52 -14.43
N SER A 108 7.85 0.08 -15.60
CA SER A 108 7.44 -0.51 -16.89
C SER A 108 8.22 -1.78 -17.26
N GLU A 109 9.49 -1.86 -16.88
CA GLU A 109 10.32 -3.06 -17.07
C GLU A 109 9.88 -4.18 -16.15
N LEU A 110 9.76 -3.89 -14.85
CA LEU A 110 9.33 -4.84 -13.83
C LEU A 110 7.93 -5.38 -14.10
N SER A 111 7.00 -4.53 -14.56
CA SER A 111 5.65 -4.97 -14.94
C SER A 111 5.68 -6.00 -16.06
N ARG A 112 6.53 -5.82 -17.07
CA ARG A 112 6.71 -6.78 -18.17
C ARG A 112 7.34 -8.09 -17.72
N GLU A 113 8.30 -8.03 -16.81
CA GLU A 113 8.93 -9.22 -16.21
C GLU A 113 7.90 -10.01 -15.39
N LEU A 114 7.17 -9.37 -14.49
CA LEU A 114 6.14 -9.99 -13.67
C LEU A 114 5.04 -10.66 -14.51
N PHE A 115 4.66 -10.07 -15.65
CA PHE A 115 3.71 -10.69 -16.56
C PHE A 115 4.27 -11.97 -17.18
N LYS A 116 5.56 -11.98 -17.56
CA LYS A 116 6.19 -13.14 -18.19
C LYS A 116 6.49 -14.28 -17.19
N GLU A 117 6.93 -13.93 -16.00
CA GLU A 117 7.44 -14.90 -15.00
C GLU A 117 6.35 -15.41 -14.06
N ASP A 118 5.35 -14.59 -13.77
CA ASP A 118 4.34 -14.86 -12.73
C ASP A 118 2.90 -14.60 -13.19
N LEU A 119 2.70 -14.26 -14.46
CA LEU A 119 1.39 -13.95 -15.08
C LEU A 119 0.62 -12.89 -14.27
N ARG A 120 1.33 -11.98 -13.58
CA ARG A 120 0.72 -10.91 -12.80
C ARG A 120 0.24 -9.80 -13.73
N HIS A 121 -1.00 -9.42 -13.53
CA HIS A 121 -1.64 -8.34 -14.26
C HIS A 121 -1.76 -7.09 -13.40
N MET A 122 -1.40 -5.93 -13.94
CA MET A 122 -1.58 -4.63 -13.29
C MET A 122 -2.92 -4.04 -13.70
N ASN A 123 -3.66 -3.49 -12.74
CA ASN A 123 -4.95 -2.85 -12.99
C ASN A 123 -4.81 -1.34 -13.22
N THR A 124 -3.65 -0.77 -12.86
CA THR A 124 -3.36 0.66 -13.00
C THR A 124 -1.95 0.87 -13.52
N ASP A 125 -1.64 2.10 -13.91
CA ASP A 125 -0.28 2.52 -14.29
C ASP A 125 0.55 2.97 -13.07
N SER A 126 0.09 2.68 -11.84
CA SER A 126 0.79 3.09 -10.63
C SER A 126 2.04 2.23 -10.40
N ASP A 127 3.16 2.89 -10.20
CA ASP A 127 4.42 2.28 -9.77
C ASP A 127 4.30 1.55 -8.42
N SER A 128 3.45 2.04 -7.53
CA SER A 128 3.17 1.42 -6.23
C SER A 128 2.44 0.08 -6.37
N GLU A 129 1.58 -0.09 -7.38
CA GLU A 129 0.98 -1.39 -7.69
C GLU A 129 2.03 -2.36 -8.23
N VAL A 130 2.95 -1.89 -9.07
CA VAL A 130 4.08 -2.69 -9.56
C VAL A 130 4.96 -3.11 -8.39
N LEU A 131 5.35 -2.19 -7.51
CA LEU A 131 6.16 -2.47 -6.32
C LEU A 131 5.53 -3.54 -5.42
N LEU A 132 4.22 -3.44 -5.16
CA LEU A 132 3.47 -4.44 -4.40
C LEU A 132 3.54 -5.83 -5.06
N ASN A 133 3.41 -5.88 -6.39
CA ASN A 133 3.45 -7.14 -7.13
C ASN A 133 4.87 -7.74 -7.21
N VAL A 134 5.92 -6.91 -7.27
CA VAL A 134 7.32 -7.37 -7.11
C VAL A 134 7.50 -8.01 -5.74
N PHE A 135 7.04 -7.34 -4.66
CA PHE A 135 7.14 -7.88 -3.32
C PHE A 135 6.37 -9.21 -3.16
N ALA A 136 5.17 -9.29 -3.71
CA ALA A 136 4.39 -10.52 -3.69
C ALA A 136 5.06 -11.67 -4.46
N HIS A 137 5.74 -11.36 -5.57
CA HIS A 137 6.55 -12.31 -6.33
C HIS A 137 7.73 -12.82 -5.50
N GLU A 138 8.50 -11.92 -4.89
CA GLU A 138 9.66 -12.30 -4.06
C GLU A 138 9.24 -13.12 -2.83
N LEU A 139 8.11 -12.79 -2.19
CA LEU A 139 7.55 -13.61 -1.12
C LEU A 139 7.13 -15.01 -1.60
N ARG A 140 6.56 -15.12 -2.79
CA ARG A 140 6.21 -16.42 -3.39
C ARG A 140 7.45 -17.28 -3.60
N LEU A 141 8.56 -16.67 -4.02
CA LEU A 141 9.83 -17.37 -4.23
C LEU A 141 10.42 -17.95 -2.93
N GLN A 142 10.09 -17.38 -1.75
CA GLN A 142 10.47 -17.95 -0.46
C GLN A 142 9.83 -19.34 -0.22
N GLY A 143 8.76 -19.69 -0.94
CA GLY A 143 8.13 -21.02 -0.93
C GLY A 143 7.49 -21.40 0.41
N LYS A 144 7.16 -20.47 1.28
CA LYS A 144 6.58 -20.73 2.60
C LYS A 144 5.06 -20.68 2.55
N ILE A 145 4.38 -21.58 3.26
CA ILE A 145 2.92 -21.50 3.46
C ILE A 145 2.60 -20.42 4.50
N VAL A 146 3.42 -20.33 5.55
CA VAL A 146 3.32 -19.28 6.58
C VAL A 146 4.69 -18.60 6.67
N PRO A 147 4.84 -17.39 6.10
CA PRO A 147 6.11 -16.67 6.15
C PRO A 147 6.40 -16.19 7.57
N LYS A 148 7.66 -16.25 7.96
CA LYS A 148 8.18 -15.63 9.19
C LYS A 148 8.74 -14.25 8.87
N ALA A 149 9.06 -13.49 9.90
CA ALA A 149 9.67 -12.16 9.74
C ALA A 149 10.94 -12.19 8.86
N ASP A 150 11.80 -13.19 9.05
CA ASP A 150 13.03 -13.33 8.25
C ASP A 150 12.73 -13.57 6.75
N ASP A 151 11.69 -14.33 6.42
CA ASP A 151 11.27 -14.56 5.03
C ASP A 151 10.75 -13.23 4.41
N ILE A 152 10.03 -12.43 5.20
CA ILE A 152 9.55 -11.11 4.77
C ILE A 152 10.73 -10.16 4.54
N PHE A 153 11.70 -10.10 5.47
CA PHE A 153 12.89 -9.26 5.33
C PHE A 153 13.75 -9.70 4.14
N ALA A 154 13.88 -11.00 3.89
CA ALA A 154 14.58 -11.51 2.72
C ALA A 154 13.89 -11.05 1.41
N ALA A 155 12.56 -11.14 1.33
CA ALA A 155 11.81 -10.66 0.18
C ALA A 155 11.96 -9.14 -0.02
N VAL A 156 11.92 -8.33 1.05
CA VAL A 156 12.16 -6.88 0.98
C VAL A 156 13.58 -6.58 0.48
N ALA A 157 14.59 -7.35 0.91
CA ALA A 157 15.96 -7.18 0.44
C ALA A 157 16.08 -7.44 -1.08
N GLU A 158 15.38 -8.44 -1.63
CA GLU A 158 15.35 -8.69 -3.07
C GLU A 158 14.59 -7.59 -3.83
N VAL A 159 13.47 -7.10 -3.29
CA VAL A 159 12.76 -5.93 -3.85
C VAL A 159 13.70 -4.73 -3.98
N ASN A 160 14.48 -4.42 -2.94
CA ASN A 160 15.41 -3.30 -2.95
C ASN A 160 16.55 -3.45 -3.98
N LYS A 161 16.91 -4.68 -4.37
CA LYS A 161 17.90 -4.93 -5.43
C LYS A 161 17.32 -4.72 -6.83
N ARG A 162 16.03 -5.06 -7.01
CA ARG A 162 15.36 -4.99 -8.32
C ARG A 162 14.76 -3.62 -8.60
N CYS A 163 14.25 -2.95 -7.56
CA CYS A 163 13.53 -1.70 -7.70
C CYS A 163 14.47 -0.50 -7.68
N LEU A 164 14.47 0.28 -8.77
CA LEU A 164 15.22 1.52 -8.86
C LEU A 164 14.35 2.67 -8.36
N LEU A 165 14.43 2.95 -7.05
CA LEU A 165 13.70 4.03 -6.42
C LEU A 165 14.42 5.36 -6.63
N SER A 166 13.67 6.38 -7.05
CA SER A 166 14.20 7.74 -7.17
C SER A 166 14.24 8.40 -5.80
N THR A 167 15.43 8.73 -5.32
CA THR A 167 15.69 9.35 -4.02
C THR A 167 15.80 10.88 -4.12
N SER A 168 14.87 11.56 -4.78
CA SER A 168 14.83 13.02 -4.77
C SER A 168 14.10 13.53 -3.51
N ASP A 169 14.85 14.04 -2.56
CA ASP A 169 14.47 14.90 -1.42
C ASP A 169 13.65 14.35 -0.25
N SER A 170 13.27 13.10 -0.23
CA SER A 170 12.74 12.47 1.00
C SER A 170 12.98 10.98 0.92
N ALA A 171 13.37 10.37 2.03
CA ALA A 171 13.49 8.93 2.11
C ALA A 171 12.18 8.29 1.63
N ASP A 172 12.28 7.39 0.66
CA ASP A 172 11.14 6.60 0.22
C ASP A 172 10.58 5.84 1.42
N VAL A 173 9.30 6.04 1.71
CA VAL A 173 8.65 5.45 2.86
C VAL A 173 7.64 4.41 2.38
N HIS A 174 7.83 3.18 2.84
CA HIS A 174 6.91 2.08 2.60
C HIS A 174 6.26 1.63 3.89
N THR A 175 4.98 1.32 3.84
CA THR A 175 4.32 0.57 4.92
C THR A 175 3.65 -0.65 4.33
N LEU A 176 3.99 -1.80 4.87
CA LEU A 176 3.53 -3.11 4.47
C LEU A 176 2.63 -3.71 5.54
N LEU A 177 1.57 -4.34 5.11
CA LEU A 177 0.69 -5.19 5.92
C LEU A 177 0.59 -6.56 5.22
N VAL A 178 0.97 -7.62 5.93
CA VAL A 178 0.99 -9.01 5.42
C VAL A 178 0.18 -9.91 6.33
#